data_bf5c1cfae8467cf459b47bf31737a658
#
_entry.id   bf5c1cfae8467cf459b47bf31737a658
#
_cell.length_a   1.000
_cell.length_b   1.000
_cell.length_c   1.000
_cell.angle_alpha   90.00
_cell.angle_beta   90.00
_cell.angle_gamma   90.00
#
_symmetry.space_group_name_H-M   'P 1'
#
loop_
_entity.id
_entity.type
_entity.pdbx_description
1 polymer ?
#
loop_
_entity_poly.entity_id
_entity_poly.type
_entity_poly.pdbx_seq_one_letter_code
_entity_poly.pdbx_strand_id
1 'polypeptide(L)'
;MQILTLTNHAKQRIQQRGIKQDVVNFIIDQADKVEHSRDGASAISVSKKRIKHLIKKKIVNSHLAEKANGVVLIENNGDVLTVFHKTRSRLKH
;
A
#
# COMPACT_ATOMS: atom_id res chain seq x y z
N MET A 1 -16.34 2.89 5.72
CA MET A 1 -15.43 2.71 4.57
C MET A 1 -14.78 4.03 4.22
N GLN A 2 -13.49 3.99 4.04
CA GLN A 2 -12.74 5.19 3.73
C GLN A 2 -12.51 5.29 2.23
N ILE A 3 -12.83 6.44 1.65
CA ILE A 3 -12.61 6.67 0.23
C ILE A 3 -11.37 7.52 0.07
N LEU A 4 -10.39 7.00 -0.67
CA LEU A 4 -9.16 7.72 -0.94
C LEU A 4 -9.09 8.11 -2.41
N THR A 5 -8.63 9.31 -2.66
CA THR A 5 -8.49 9.84 -4.01
C THR A 5 -7.02 9.85 -4.40
N LEU A 6 -6.71 9.38 -5.60
CA LEU A 6 -5.32 9.40 -6.08
C LEU A 6 -5.04 10.76 -6.73
N THR A 7 -3.98 11.41 -6.25
CA THR A 7 -3.52 12.65 -6.89
C THR A 7 -2.84 12.32 -8.22
N ASN A 8 -2.64 13.32 -9.05
CA ASN A 8 -1.92 13.12 -10.32
C ASN A 8 -0.50 12.61 -10.08
N HIS A 9 0.15 13.12 -9.05
CA HIS A 9 1.49 12.67 -8.69
C HIS A 9 1.48 11.18 -8.32
N ALA A 10 0.48 10.76 -7.54
CA ALA A 10 0.35 9.35 -7.16
C ALA A 10 0.14 8.47 -8.38
N LYS A 11 -0.70 8.93 -9.31
CA LYS A 11 -0.95 8.17 -10.55
C LYS A 11 0.32 8.01 -11.37
N GLN A 12 1.12 9.06 -11.44
CA GLN A 12 2.40 9.01 -12.15
C GLN A 12 3.35 8.03 -11.49
N ARG A 13 3.42 8.05 -10.15
CA ARG A 13 4.30 7.14 -9.42
C ARG A 13 3.88 5.69 -9.60
N ILE A 14 2.57 5.44 -9.59
CA ILE A 14 2.05 4.10 -9.82
C ILE A 14 2.53 3.57 -11.17
N GLN A 15 2.41 4.40 -12.21
CA GLN A 15 2.87 4.01 -13.53
C GLN A 15 4.38 3.82 -13.60
N GLN A 16 5.13 4.76 -13.05
CA GLN A 16 6.60 4.72 -13.08
C GLN A 16 7.15 3.50 -12.36
N ARG A 17 6.46 3.05 -11.33
CA ARG A 17 6.94 1.93 -10.51
C ARG A 17 6.30 0.61 -10.88
N GLY A 18 5.46 0.61 -11.91
CA GLY A 18 4.84 -0.62 -12.38
C GLY A 18 3.87 -1.23 -11.39
N ILE A 19 3.28 -0.41 -10.53
CA ILE A 19 2.31 -0.90 -9.55
C ILE A 19 0.95 -0.93 -10.22
N LYS A 20 0.27 -2.06 -10.12
CA LYS A 20 -1.04 -2.20 -10.74
C LYS A 20 -2.13 -1.56 -9.90
N GLN A 21 -3.18 -1.09 -10.55
CA GLN A 21 -4.29 -0.44 -9.85
C GLN A 21 -4.97 -1.37 -8.86
N ASP A 22 -5.09 -2.65 -9.20
CA ASP A 22 -5.72 -3.60 -8.29
C ASP A 22 -4.90 -3.81 -7.02
N VAL A 23 -3.57 -3.67 -7.10
CA VAL A 23 -2.71 -3.72 -5.91
C VAL A 23 -3.01 -2.53 -5.02
N VAL A 24 -3.15 -1.33 -5.61
CA VAL A 24 -3.48 -0.13 -4.85
C VAL A 24 -4.84 -0.29 -4.16
N ASN A 25 -5.82 -0.79 -4.90
CA ASN A 25 -7.16 -1.00 -4.34
C ASN A 25 -7.15 -2.01 -3.20
N PHE A 26 -6.35 -3.08 -3.34
CA PHE A 26 -6.19 -4.07 -2.30
C PHE A 26 -5.64 -3.43 -1.02
N ILE A 27 -4.64 -2.56 -1.15
CA ILE A 27 -4.05 -1.92 0.02
C ILE A 27 -5.06 -0.99 0.67
N ILE A 28 -5.80 -0.22 -0.11
CA ILE A 28 -6.81 0.68 0.43
C ILE A 28 -7.85 -0.10 1.22
N ASP A 29 -8.27 -1.26 0.71
CA ASP A 29 -9.29 -2.07 1.37
C ASP A 29 -8.78 -2.81 2.59
N GLN A 30 -7.54 -3.27 2.57
CA GLN A 30 -7.04 -4.21 3.57
C GLN A 30 -5.94 -3.67 4.48
N ALA A 31 -5.61 -2.39 4.35
CA ALA A 31 -4.53 -1.82 5.14
C ALA A 31 -4.79 -1.97 6.63
N ASP A 32 -3.81 -2.47 7.35
CA ASP A 32 -3.87 -2.62 8.80
C ASP A 32 -2.68 -1.95 9.50
N LYS A 33 -1.79 -1.33 8.73
CA LYS A 33 -0.67 -0.58 9.29
C LYS A 33 -0.79 0.87 8.88
N VAL A 34 -0.80 1.75 9.86
CA VAL A 34 -0.87 3.18 9.62
C VAL A 34 0.19 3.84 10.50
N GLU A 35 1.11 4.54 9.86
CA GLU A 35 2.15 5.29 10.58
C GLU A 35 1.97 6.76 10.28
N HIS A 36 1.75 7.55 11.31
CA HIS A 36 1.53 8.99 11.15
C HIS A 36 2.85 9.74 11.21
N SER A 37 3.01 10.73 10.36
CA SER A 37 4.17 11.59 10.42
C SER A 37 3.78 12.95 10.97
N ARG A 38 4.79 13.77 11.26
CA ARG A 38 4.55 15.07 11.89
C ARG A 38 3.83 16.06 11.00
N ASP A 39 3.96 15.90 9.70
CA ASP A 39 3.35 16.85 8.77
C ASP A 39 1.89 16.52 8.43
N GLY A 40 1.31 15.57 9.14
CA GLY A 40 -0.08 15.21 8.94
C GLY A 40 -0.31 14.12 7.92
N ALA A 41 0.73 13.65 7.26
CA ALA A 41 0.60 12.56 6.31
C ALA A 41 0.64 11.22 7.05
N SER A 42 0.08 10.19 6.44
CA SER A 42 0.10 8.85 7.00
C SER A 42 0.62 7.87 5.95
N ALA A 43 1.42 6.92 6.40
CA ALA A 43 1.89 5.83 5.54
C ALA A 43 1.02 4.62 5.83
N ILE A 44 0.29 4.16 4.84
CA ILE A 44 -0.61 3.01 5.03
C ILE A 44 -0.13 1.83 4.20
N SER A 45 -0.26 0.65 4.76
CA SER A 45 0.20 -0.57 4.11
C SER A 45 -0.49 -1.77 4.72
N VAL A 46 -0.30 -2.94 4.10
CA VAL A 46 -0.84 -4.19 4.61
C VAL A 46 0.32 -4.98 5.21
N SER A 47 0.18 -5.40 6.46
CA SER A 47 1.25 -6.14 7.12
C SER A 47 1.42 -7.53 6.50
N LYS A 48 2.60 -8.09 6.66
CA LYS A 48 2.88 -9.45 6.20
C LYS A 48 1.95 -10.45 6.87
N LYS A 49 1.65 -10.24 8.13
CA LYS A 49 0.77 -11.12 8.88
C LYS A 49 -0.62 -11.12 8.27
N ARG A 50 -1.13 -9.95 7.92
CA ARG A 50 -2.45 -9.87 7.32
C ARG A 50 -2.47 -10.47 5.93
N ILE A 51 -1.42 -10.25 5.14
CA ILE A 51 -1.31 -10.83 3.81
C ILE A 51 -1.37 -12.36 3.91
N LYS A 52 -0.60 -12.95 4.82
CA LYS A 52 -0.61 -14.39 5.01
C LYS A 52 -1.98 -14.89 5.42
N HIS A 53 -2.65 -14.16 6.30
CA HIS A 53 -3.97 -14.51 6.76
C HIS A 53 -4.98 -14.52 5.61
N LEU A 54 -4.95 -13.48 4.78
CA LEU A 54 -5.87 -13.35 3.66
C LEU A 54 -5.67 -14.45 2.62
N ILE A 55 -4.43 -14.82 2.37
CA ILE A 55 -4.10 -15.89 1.45
C ILE A 55 -4.57 -17.22 2.01
N LYS A 56 -4.29 -17.47 3.28
CA LYS A 56 -4.66 -18.71 3.94
C LYS A 56 -6.18 -18.92 3.94
N LYS A 57 -6.93 -17.85 4.14
CA LYS A 57 -8.39 -17.91 4.14
C LYS A 57 -8.98 -17.86 2.74
N LYS A 58 -8.13 -17.75 1.72
CA LYS A 58 -8.55 -17.67 0.32
C LYS A 58 -9.50 -16.51 0.05
N ILE A 59 -9.35 -15.44 0.82
CA ILE A 59 -10.14 -14.24 0.65
C ILE A 59 -9.68 -13.47 -0.56
N VAL A 60 -8.37 -13.53 -0.85
CA VAL A 60 -7.78 -12.81 -1.98
C VAL A 60 -6.88 -13.73 -2.78
N ASN A 61 -6.61 -13.33 -4.00
CA ASN A 61 -5.67 -14.02 -4.87
C ASN A 61 -4.27 -13.86 -4.28
N SER A 62 -3.54 -14.99 -4.13
CA SER A 62 -2.22 -14.94 -3.51
C SER A 62 -1.23 -14.10 -4.30
N HIS A 63 -1.34 -14.13 -5.63
CA HIS A 63 -0.45 -13.34 -6.49
C HIS A 63 -0.64 -11.85 -6.25
N LEU A 64 -1.88 -11.42 -6.16
CA LEU A 64 -2.21 -10.02 -5.88
C LEU A 64 -1.71 -9.61 -4.50
N ALA A 65 -1.98 -10.43 -3.49
CA ALA A 65 -1.59 -10.14 -2.13
C ALA A 65 -0.07 -10.05 -1.98
N GLU A 66 0.65 -10.94 -2.65
CA GLU A 66 2.11 -10.92 -2.60
C GLU A 66 2.70 -9.70 -3.28
N LYS A 67 2.07 -9.23 -4.35
CA LYS A 67 2.52 -8.00 -5.00
C LYS A 67 2.31 -6.77 -4.14
N ALA A 68 1.32 -6.81 -3.27
CA ALA A 68 1.05 -5.70 -2.34
C ALA A 68 2.04 -5.65 -1.18
N ASN A 69 2.76 -6.75 -0.94
CA ASN A 69 3.72 -6.80 0.15
C ASN A 69 4.82 -5.77 -0.08
N GLY A 70 4.99 -4.87 0.88
CA GLY A 70 6.03 -3.85 0.80
C GLY A 70 5.60 -2.58 0.07
N VAL A 71 4.40 -2.53 -0.47
CA VAL A 71 3.90 -1.32 -1.12
C VAL A 71 3.27 -0.42 -0.05
N VAL A 72 3.64 0.86 -0.08
CA VAL A 72 3.18 1.83 0.90
C VAL A 72 2.51 3.00 0.17
N LEU A 73 1.35 3.40 0.67
CA LEU A 73 0.65 4.58 0.18
C LEU A 73 0.83 5.70 1.18
N ILE A 74 1.17 6.88 0.70
CA ILE A 74 1.24 8.07 1.56
C ILE A 74 -0.03 8.87 1.34
N GLU A 75 -0.75 9.13 2.40
CA GLU A 75 -2.07 9.75 2.33
C GLU A 75 -2.14 10.94 3.26
N ASN A 76 -2.93 11.94 2.88
CA ASN A 76 -3.18 13.10 3.73
C ASN A 76 -4.57 13.63 3.38
N ASN A 77 -5.42 13.74 4.39
CA ASN A 77 -6.79 14.27 4.23
C ASN A 77 -7.60 13.55 3.16
N GLY A 78 -7.39 12.24 3.02
CA GLY A 78 -8.14 11.45 2.05
C GLY A 78 -7.52 11.38 0.67
N ASP A 79 -6.41 12.09 0.44
CA ASP A 79 -5.72 12.05 -0.85
C ASP A 79 -4.48 11.19 -0.76
N VAL A 80 -4.32 10.27 -1.70
CA VAL A 80 -3.09 9.49 -1.81
C VAL A 80 -2.10 10.36 -2.59
N LEU A 81 -1.03 10.74 -1.91
CA LEU A 81 -0.04 11.66 -2.47
C LEU A 81 1.02 10.95 -3.29
N THR A 82 1.41 9.76 -2.88
CA THR A 82 2.41 8.99 -3.59
C THR A 82 2.33 7.52 -3.18
N VAL A 83 2.96 6.67 -3.96
CA VAL A 83 3.00 5.22 -3.73
C VAL A 83 4.42 4.76 -3.98
N PHE A 84 4.94 3.89 -3.13
CA PHE A 84 6.28 3.35 -3.34
C PHE A 84 6.42 1.96 -2.74
N HIS A 85 7.47 1.25 -3.17
CA HIS A 85 7.83 -0.03 -2.56
C HIS A 85 8.80 0.27 -1.42
N LYS A 86 8.50 -0.26 -0.25
CA LYS A 86 9.41 -0.14 0.87
C LYS A 86 10.60 -1.04 0.57
N THR A 87 11.78 -0.45 0.51
CA THR A 87 12.97 -1.21 0.22
C THR A 87 13.25 -2.18 1.34
N ARG A 88 13.46 -3.46 1.06
CA ARG A 88 13.84 -4.37 2.05
C ARG A 88 15.15 -3.98 2.54
N SER A 89 15.21 -3.75 3.76
CA SER A 89 16.41 -3.39 4.31
C SER A 89 17.32 -4.51 4.21
N ARG A 90 18.11 -4.50 3.41
CA ARG A 90 19.03 -5.39 3.35
C ARG A 90 20.21 -4.89 3.87
N LEU A 91 20.14 -4.36 4.41
CA LEU A 91 20.98 -3.84 4.93
C LEU A 91 21.41 -4.16 6.04
N LYS A 92 21.25 -4.52 6.09
CA LYS A 92 21.48 -4.71 6.75
C LYS A 92 21.96 -5.22 6.84
N HIS A 93 22.51 -5.39 6.86
CA HIS A 93 22.80 -5.65 6.86
C HIS A 93 23.12 -5.76 7.28
#